data_de8ae0c83a5675647dcd0d35d0efe14d
#
_entry.id   de8ae0c83a5675647dcd0d35d0efe14d
#
_cell.length_a   1.000
_cell.length_b   1.000
_cell.length_c   1.000
_cell.angle_alpha   90.00
_cell.angle_beta   90.00
_cell.angle_gamma   90.00
#
_symmetry.space_group_name_H-M   'P 1'
#
loop_
_entity.id
_entity.type
_entity.pdbx_description
1 polymer ?
#
loop_
_entity_poly.entity_id
_entity_poly.type
_entity_poly.pdbx_seq_one_letter_code
_entity_poly.pdbx_strand_id
1 'polypeptide(L)'
;AFLHLYPNFVDEFNALLKPETRVEPKRGERLNTELRIFALIRLGISDSSRIAALLRYSVNTIYNYRARTKSNAIGDRDSFEERIKTIGK
;
A
#
# COMPACT_ATOMS: atom_id res chain seq x y z
N ALA A 1 -6.29 1.20 -15.76
CA ALA A 1 -5.79 1.78 -14.51
C ALA A 1 -6.09 0.85 -13.33
N PHE A 2 -5.23 0.91 -12.32
CA PHE A 2 -5.33 0.04 -11.15
C PHE A 2 -6.71 0.13 -10.46
N LEU A 3 -7.19 1.36 -10.20
CA LEU A 3 -8.46 1.55 -9.50
C LEU A 3 -9.68 1.14 -10.35
N HIS A 4 -9.50 0.97 -11.64
CA HIS A 4 -10.55 0.41 -12.47
C HIS A 4 -10.76 -1.08 -12.18
N LEU A 5 -9.66 -1.78 -11.93
CA LEU A 5 -9.68 -3.21 -11.56
C LEU A 5 -10.03 -3.42 -10.09
N TYR A 6 -9.61 -2.50 -9.23
CA TYR A 6 -9.78 -2.59 -7.77
C TYR A 6 -10.40 -1.30 -7.24
N PRO A 7 -11.69 -1.04 -7.54
CA PRO A 7 -12.30 0.27 -7.21
C PRO A 7 -12.39 0.55 -5.72
N ASN A 8 -12.40 -0.49 -4.88
CA ASN A 8 -12.50 -0.34 -3.43
C ASN A 8 -11.15 -0.51 -2.74
N PHE A 9 -10.03 -0.42 -3.49
CA PHE A 9 -8.70 -0.68 -2.93
C PHE A 9 -8.40 0.21 -1.72
N VAL A 10 -8.64 1.52 -1.83
CA VAL A 10 -8.31 2.45 -0.75
C VAL A 10 -9.10 2.11 0.52
N ASP A 11 -10.40 1.84 0.38
CA ASP A 11 -11.24 1.49 1.52
C ASP A 11 -10.83 0.17 2.15
N GLU A 12 -10.53 -0.84 1.34
CA GLU A 12 -10.11 -2.15 1.85
C GLU A 12 -8.72 -2.07 2.47
N PHE A 13 -7.82 -1.28 1.88
CA PHE A 13 -6.50 -1.01 2.45
C PHE A 13 -6.63 -0.38 3.84
N ASN A 14 -7.45 0.68 3.94
CA ASN A 14 -7.64 1.39 5.19
C ASN A 14 -8.32 0.53 6.26
N ALA A 15 -9.14 -0.43 5.86
CA ALA A 15 -9.77 -1.34 6.81
C ALA A 15 -8.75 -2.23 7.54
N LEU A 16 -7.54 -2.37 6.98
CA LEU A 16 -6.46 -3.15 7.59
C LEU A 16 -5.62 -2.34 8.58
N LEU A 17 -5.86 -1.02 8.65
CA LEU A 17 -5.07 -0.10 9.47
C LEU A 17 -5.86 0.38 10.67
N LYS A 18 -5.13 0.72 11.75
CA LYS A 18 -5.72 1.39 12.91
C LYS A 18 -6.40 2.68 12.44
N PRO A 19 -7.60 3.01 12.98
CA PRO A 19 -8.38 4.15 12.46
C PRO A 19 -7.61 5.47 12.37
N GLU A 20 -6.78 5.77 13.36
CA GLU A 20 -6.01 7.02 13.40
C GLU A 20 -4.85 7.05 12.41
N THR A 21 -4.54 5.92 11.75
CA THR A 21 -3.42 5.82 10.82
C THR A 21 -3.88 5.65 9.37
N ARG A 22 -5.17 5.74 9.12
CA ARG A 22 -5.71 5.57 7.77
C ARG A 22 -5.16 6.60 6.81
N VAL A 23 -5.02 6.17 5.57
CA VAL A 23 -4.39 6.97 4.51
C VAL A 23 -5.48 7.53 3.61
N GLU A 24 -5.46 8.86 3.39
CA GLU A 24 -6.39 9.50 2.49
C GLU A 24 -5.61 10.24 1.41
N PRO A 25 -5.86 9.93 0.12
CA PRO A 25 -5.25 10.70 -0.96
C PRO A 25 -5.67 12.16 -0.88
N LYS A 26 -4.76 13.05 -1.25
CA LYS A 26 -5.08 14.46 -1.31
C LYS A 26 -6.11 14.71 -2.41
N ARG A 27 -6.82 15.84 -2.27
CA ARG A 27 -7.81 16.25 -3.27
C ARG A 27 -7.17 16.28 -4.66
N GLY A 28 -7.80 15.61 -5.60
CA GLY A 28 -7.30 15.51 -6.97
C GLY A 28 -6.35 14.34 -7.21
N GLU A 29 -5.91 13.66 -6.16
CA GLU A 29 -5.11 12.44 -6.29
C GLU A 29 -5.99 11.21 -6.13
N ARG A 30 -5.74 10.18 -6.93
CA ARG A 30 -6.40 8.89 -6.74
C ARG A 30 -5.64 8.01 -5.77
N LEU A 31 -4.30 8.04 -5.87
CA LEU A 31 -3.39 7.29 -5.00
C LEU A 31 -2.22 8.19 -4.66
N ASN A 32 -1.83 8.23 -3.39
CA ASN A 32 -0.58 8.87 -2.97
C ASN A 32 0.57 7.86 -3.05
N THR A 33 1.78 8.28 -2.65
CA THR A 33 2.96 7.41 -2.72
C THR A 33 2.78 6.12 -1.94
N GLU A 34 2.28 6.21 -0.72
CA GLU A 34 2.07 5.03 0.13
C GLU A 34 1.11 4.04 -0.53
N LEU A 35 -0.02 4.54 -1.03
CA LEU A 35 -1.00 3.69 -1.71
C LEU A 35 -0.45 3.08 -2.99
N ARG A 36 0.40 3.82 -3.73
CA ARG A 36 1.03 3.30 -4.95
C ARG A 36 1.96 2.13 -4.65
N ILE A 37 2.71 2.22 -3.55
CA ILE A 37 3.58 1.13 -3.14
C ILE A 37 2.76 -0.14 -2.92
N PHE A 38 1.68 -0.03 -2.15
CA PHE A 38 0.86 -1.20 -1.84
C PHE A 38 -0.01 -1.66 -3.01
N ALA A 39 -0.34 -0.76 -3.94
CA ALA A 39 -0.98 -1.16 -5.19
C ALA A 39 -0.06 -2.07 -6.01
N LEU A 40 1.24 -1.75 -6.07
CA LEU A 40 2.21 -2.61 -6.75
C LEU A 40 2.33 -3.96 -6.06
N ILE A 41 2.35 -3.97 -4.73
CA ILE A 41 2.37 -5.22 -3.96
C ILE A 41 1.11 -6.05 -4.26
N ARG A 42 -0.05 -5.40 -4.34
CA ARG A 42 -1.29 -6.09 -4.73
C ARG A 42 -1.18 -6.76 -6.11
N LEU A 43 -0.48 -6.12 -7.03
CA LEU A 43 -0.27 -6.66 -8.38
C LEU A 43 0.82 -7.75 -8.43
N GLY A 44 1.45 -8.05 -7.30
CA GLY A 44 2.47 -9.09 -7.22
C GLY A 44 3.89 -8.56 -7.30
N ILE A 45 4.08 -7.24 -7.38
CA ILE A 45 5.41 -6.62 -7.39
C ILE A 45 5.76 -6.24 -5.96
N SER A 46 6.52 -7.10 -5.27
CA SER A 46 6.83 -6.91 -3.85
C SER A 46 8.30 -6.66 -3.56
N ASP A 47 9.17 -6.68 -4.56
CA ASP A 47 10.58 -6.37 -4.39
C ASP A 47 10.77 -4.86 -4.26
N SER A 48 11.36 -4.40 -3.14
CA SER A 48 11.51 -2.98 -2.87
C SER A 48 12.38 -2.26 -3.89
N SER A 49 13.41 -2.92 -4.43
CA SER A 49 14.25 -2.30 -5.47
C SER A 49 13.45 -2.04 -6.75
N ARG A 50 12.58 -2.96 -7.11
CA ARG A 50 11.71 -2.81 -8.28
C ARG A 50 10.68 -1.70 -8.08
N ILE A 51 10.05 -1.69 -6.91
CA ILE A 51 9.08 -0.65 -6.56
C ILE A 51 9.75 0.72 -6.59
N ALA A 52 10.95 0.83 -6.00
CA ALA A 52 11.71 2.08 -6.01
C ALA A 52 11.99 2.56 -7.43
N ALA A 53 12.43 1.66 -8.31
CA ALA A 53 12.70 2.01 -9.70
C ALA A 53 11.44 2.49 -10.42
N LEU A 54 10.33 1.77 -10.24
CA LEU A 54 9.06 2.11 -10.90
C LEU A 54 8.50 3.45 -10.44
N LEU A 55 8.62 3.75 -9.15
CA LEU A 55 8.06 4.97 -8.57
C LEU A 55 9.07 6.12 -8.50
N ARG A 56 10.33 5.86 -8.85
CA ARG A 56 11.43 6.84 -8.85
C ARG A 56 11.75 7.35 -7.45
N TYR A 57 11.87 6.41 -6.50
CA TYR A 57 12.31 6.70 -5.14
C TYR A 57 13.54 5.86 -4.82
N SER A 58 14.22 6.19 -3.72
CA SER A 58 15.30 5.33 -3.22
C SER A 58 14.71 4.08 -2.58
N VAL A 59 15.51 3.01 -2.55
CA VAL A 59 15.11 1.76 -1.90
C VAL A 59 14.82 2.01 -0.42
N ASN A 60 15.62 2.85 0.24
CA ASN A 60 15.41 3.17 1.65
C ASN A 60 14.05 3.85 1.87
N THR A 61 13.64 4.73 0.96
CA THR A 61 12.31 5.36 1.06
C THR A 61 11.21 4.31 1.02
N ILE A 62 11.33 3.33 0.13
CA ILE A 62 10.34 2.25 0.04
C ILE A 62 10.33 1.40 1.32
N TYR A 63 11.51 1.03 1.84
CA TYR A 63 11.60 0.29 3.10
C TYR A 63 10.93 1.04 4.25
N ASN A 64 11.18 2.36 4.34
CA ASN A 64 10.61 3.18 5.41
C ASN A 64 9.08 3.24 5.33
N TYR A 65 8.53 3.42 4.13
CA TYR A 65 7.07 3.39 3.95
C TYR A 65 6.48 2.05 4.35
N ARG A 66 7.08 0.95 3.88
CA ARG A 66 6.56 -0.39 4.17
C ARG A 66 6.60 -0.70 5.66
N ALA A 67 7.72 -0.40 6.32
CA ALA A 67 7.87 -0.63 7.76
C ALA A 67 6.85 0.18 8.56
N ARG A 68 6.71 1.47 8.23
CA ARG A 68 5.78 2.36 8.93
C ARG A 68 4.32 1.88 8.77
N THR A 69 3.94 1.55 7.56
CA THR A 69 2.57 1.11 7.29
C THR A 69 2.27 -0.19 8.01
N LYS A 70 3.20 -1.14 7.97
CA LYS A 70 3.02 -2.42 8.67
C LYS A 70 2.87 -2.23 10.17
N SER A 71 3.57 -1.27 10.76
CA SER A 71 3.43 -1.02 12.20
C SER A 71 2.09 -0.39 12.57
N ASN A 72 1.35 0.12 11.60
CA ASN A 72 0.01 0.67 11.80
C ASN A 72 -1.09 -0.34 11.53
N ALA A 73 -0.74 -1.58 11.21
CA ALA A 73 -1.71 -2.62 10.89
C ALA A 73 -2.51 -3.06 12.10
N ILE A 74 -3.78 -3.35 11.89
CA ILE A 74 -4.61 -4.04 12.88
C ILE A 74 -4.19 -5.52 12.84
N GLY A 75 -3.91 -6.08 14.01
CA GLY A 75 -3.47 -7.47 14.10
C GLY A 75 -1.99 -7.63 13.80
N ASP A 76 -1.61 -8.78 13.25
CA ASP A 76 -0.23 -9.14 13.04
C ASP A 76 0.41 -8.35 11.89
N ARG A 77 1.44 -7.55 12.22
CA ARG A 77 2.14 -6.76 11.21
C ARG A 77 2.83 -7.62 10.14
N ASP A 78 3.28 -8.81 10.51
CA ASP A 78 4.01 -9.67 9.58
C ASP A 78 3.10 -10.26 8.50
N SER A 79 1.79 -10.31 8.75
CA SER A 79 0.83 -10.79 7.76
C SER A 79 0.20 -9.66 6.94
N PHE A 80 0.55 -8.40 7.21
CA PHE A 80 -0.11 -7.26 6.59
C PHE A 80 -0.04 -7.32 5.05
N GLU A 81 1.15 -7.52 4.49
CA GLU A 81 1.31 -7.54 3.04
C GLU A 81 0.62 -8.73 2.40
N GLU A 82 0.54 -9.86 3.09
CA GLU A 82 -0.24 -10.99 2.59
C GLU A 82 -1.73 -10.66 2.53
N ARG A 83 -2.22 -9.90 3.51
CA ARG A 83 -3.62 -9.45 3.50
C ARG A 83 -3.88 -8.46 2.38
N ILE A 84 -2.89 -7.58 2.05
CA ILE A 84 -2.98 -6.69 0.89
C ILE A 84 -3.20 -7.48 -0.39
N LYS A 85 -2.49 -8.59 -0.55
CA LYS A 85 -2.58 -9.42 -1.77
C LYS A 85 -3.96 -10.06 -1.97
N THR A 86 -4.81 -10.06 -0.95
CA THR A 86 -6.16 -10.62 -1.06
C THR A 86 -7.23 -9.56 -1.34
N ILE A 87 -6.87 -8.28 -1.38
CA ILE A 87 -7.84 -7.22 -1.67
C ILE A 87 -8.49 -7.47 -3.03
N GLY A 88 -9.81 -7.40 -3.07
CA GLY A 88 -10.56 -7.58 -4.31
C GLY A 88 -10.77 -9.02 -4.73
N LYS A 89 -10.40 -9.98 -3.90
CA LYS A 89 -10.64 -11.40 -4.16
C LYS A 89 -11.96 -11.86 -3.57
#